data_ad7fa15d923c1bd9ecbba788584ace13
#
_entry.id   ad7fa15d923c1bd9ecbba788584ace13
#
_cell.length_a   1.000
_cell.length_b   1.000
_cell.length_c   1.000
_cell.angle_alpha   90.00
_cell.angle_beta   90.00
_cell.angle_gamma   90.00
#
_symmetry.space_group_name_H-M   'P 1'
#
loop_
_entity.id
_entity.type
_entity.pdbx_description
1 polymer ?
#
loop_
_entity_poly.entity_id
_entity_poly.type
_entity_poly.pdbx_seq_one_letter_code
_entity_poly.pdbx_strand_id
1 'polypeptide(L)'
;MKIAQSALGEIQAHGAEGYPHEICGIMLGPRGEGRVTEVRRARNIIVERARDRYEIDPRDHIRIQKEADAMDYDIVGYYHSHPDHPAQASRFDTERAWPGYVYLIVSIQEGKPVDANCFVADKDGGPFNPEPLVVA
;
A
#
# COMPACT_ATOMS: atom_id res chain seq x y z
N MET A 1 4.03 -0.43 -12.54
CA MET A 1 4.88 0.16 -11.48
C MET A 1 6.05 -0.75 -11.18
N LYS A 2 7.24 -0.19 -11.16
CA LYS A 2 8.43 -0.94 -10.74
C LYS A 2 8.64 -0.83 -9.25
N ILE A 3 8.97 -1.95 -8.61
CA ILE A 3 9.24 -1.98 -7.17
C ILE A 3 10.52 -2.79 -6.91
N ALA A 4 11.38 -2.29 -6.03
CA ALA A 4 12.56 -3.02 -5.60
C ALA A 4 12.13 -4.27 -4.82
N GLN A 5 12.83 -5.39 -5.02
CA GLN A 5 12.52 -6.64 -4.34
C GLN A 5 12.53 -6.48 -2.82
N SER A 6 13.48 -5.71 -2.29
CA SER A 6 13.55 -5.43 -0.85
C SER A 6 12.32 -4.69 -0.34
N ALA A 7 11.79 -3.76 -1.12
CA ALA A 7 10.58 -3.02 -0.74
C ALA A 7 9.36 -3.94 -0.73
N LEU A 8 9.20 -4.80 -1.73
CA LEU A 8 8.11 -5.76 -1.77
C LEU A 8 8.22 -6.75 -0.59
N GLY A 9 9.44 -7.21 -0.30
CA GLY A 9 9.68 -8.08 0.86
C GLY A 9 9.27 -7.44 2.19
N GLU A 10 9.54 -6.15 2.35
CA GLU A 10 9.12 -5.40 3.54
C GLU A 10 7.59 -5.34 3.65
N ILE A 11 6.89 -5.12 2.54
CA ILE A 11 5.43 -5.10 2.50
C ILE A 11 4.87 -6.48 2.91
N GLN A 12 5.43 -7.54 2.34
CA GLN A 12 5.02 -8.91 2.64
C GLN A 12 5.26 -9.27 4.11
N ALA A 13 6.41 -8.89 4.65
CA ALA A 13 6.74 -9.12 6.05
C ALA A 13 5.77 -8.38 6.97
N HIS A 14 5.47 -7.12 6.65
CA HIS A 14 4.52 -6.31 7.41
C HIS A 14 3.13 -6.97 7.44
N GLY A 15 2.67 -7.44 6.28
CA GLY A 15 1.37 -8.12 6.17
C GLY A 15 1.31 -9.40 7.00
N ALA A 16 2.36 -10.20 6.94
CA ALA A 16 2.44 -11.45 7.71
C ALA A 16 2.49 -11.18 9.22
N GLU A 17 3.26 -10.18 9.64
CA GLU A 17 3.37 -9.82 11.06
C GLU A 17 2.06 -9.27 11.64
N GLY A 18 1.30 -8.53 10.85
CA GLY A 18 0.03 -7.93 11.29
C GLY A 18 -1.17 -8.85 11.23
N TYR A 19 -1.05 -9.97 10.50
CA TYR A 19 -2.15 -10.93 10.37
C TYR A 19 -2.71 -11.31 11.74
N PRO A 20 -4.03 -11.38 11.97
CA PRO A 20 -5.12 -11.37 10.97
C PRO A 20 -5.73 -9.98 10.69
N HIS A 21 -5.04 -8.90 11.01
CA HIS A 21 -5.53 -7.55 10.78
C HIS A 21 -4.93 -6.96 9.49
N GLU A 22 -5.66 -6.04 8.85
CA GLU A 22 -5.11 -5.27 7.74
C GLU A 22 -4.02 -4.34 8.25
N ILE A 23 -2.90 -4.35 7.56
CA ILE A 23 -1.82 -3.38 7.79
C ILE A 23 -1.77 -2.42 6.61
N CYS A 24 -1.13 -1.30 6.81
CA CYS A 24 -0.98 -0.30 5.76
C CYS A 24 0.35 0.42 5.86
N GLY A 25 0.71 1.08 4.78
CA GLY A 25 1.93 1.86 4.72
C GLY A 25 2.02 2.67 3.44
N ILE A 26 3.17 3.30 3.26
CA ILE A 26 3.42 4.26 2.19
C ILE A 26 4.64 3.82 1.40
N MET A 27 4.52 3.89 0.08
CA MET A 27 5.57 3.52 -0.86
C MET A 27 6.28 4.77 -1.37
N LEU A 28 7.61 4.78 -1.27
CA LEU A 28 8.45 5.91 -1.61
C LEU A 28 9.43 5.56 -2.74
N GLY A 29 9.78 6.56 -3.54
CA GLY A 29 10.79 6.41 -4.56
C GLY A 29 11.38 7.75 -4.99
N PRO A 30 12.51 7.75 -5.71
CA PRO A 30 13.15 8.97 -6.18
C PRO A 30 12.18 9.85 -6.98
N ARG A 31 12.25 11.15 -6.75
CA ARG A 31 11.35 12.13 -7.35
C ARG A 31 11.30 11.98 -8.87
N GLY A 32 10.07 11.91 -9.40
CA GLY A 32 9.81 11.86 -10.84
C GLY A 32 10.09 10.53 -11.51
N GLU A 33 10.56 9.50 -10.80
CA GLU A 33 10.92 8.22 -11.43
C GLU A 33 9.78 7.20 -11.46
N GLY A 34 8.76 7.37 -10.63
CA GLY A 34 7.59 6.47 -10.62
C GLY A 34 7.89 5.03 -10.22
N ARG A 35 8.99 4.80 -9.48
CA ARG A 35 9.36 3.48 -8.98
C ARG A 35 9.50 3.50 -7.46
N VAL A 36 9.25 2.35 -6.84
CA VAL A 36 9.31 2.22 -5.39
C VAL A 36 10.63 1.57 -4.99
N THR A 37 11.40 2.26 -4.16
CA THR A 37 12.66 1.75 -3.62
C THR A 37 12.63 1.57 -2.11
N GLU A 38 11.72 2.24 -1.42
CA GLU A 38 11.57 2.16 0.03
C GLU A 38 10.11 2.18 0.42
N VAL A 39 9.82 1.63 1.57
CA VAL A 39 8.47 1.69 2.15
C VAL A 39 8.56 2.15 3.59
N ARG A 40 7.45 2.70 4.10
CA ARG A 40 7.32 3.10 5.50
C ARG A 40 6.03 2.54 6.05
N ARG A 41 6.15 1.80 7.14
CA ARG A 41 4.97 1.28 7.84
C ARG A 41 4.18 2.43 8.45
N ALA A 42 2.85 2.33 8.39
CA ALA A 42 1.95 3.28 9.02
C ALA A 42 0.98 2.51 9.91
N ARG A 43 0.38 3.21 10.88
CA ARG A 43 -0.61 2.60 11.76
C ARG A 43 -1.97 2.63 11.09
N ASN A 44 -2.71 1.53 11.25
CA ASN A 44 -4.12 1.47 10.88
C ASN A 44 -4.93 1.97 12.08
N ILE A 45 -5.61 3.10 11.92
CA ILE A 45 -6.39 3.68 13.03
C ILE A 45 -7.77 3.05 13.19
N ILE A 46 -8.18 2.19 12.24
CA ILE A 46 -9.42 1.44 12.38
C ILE A 46 -9.16 0.20 13.25
N VAL A 47 -9.77 0.15 14.44
CA VAL A 47 -9.56 -0.92 15.40
C VAL A 47 -10.61 -2.02 15.28
N GLU A 48 -11.92 -1.66 15.26
CA GLU A 48 -13.02 -2.62 15.28
C GLU A 48 -13.15 -3.44 14.00
N ARG A 49 -12.79 -2.85 12.85
CA ARG A 49 -12.87 -3.48 11.53
C ARG A 49 -11.48 -3.71 10.92
N ALA A 50 -10.45 -3.87 11.74
CA ALA A 50 -9.07 -4.02 11.26
C ALA A 50 -8.83 -5.31 10.45
N ARG A 51 -9.76 -6.28 10.46
CA ARG A 51 -9.66 -7.48 9.65
C ARG A 51 -10.01 -7.26 8.18
N ASP A 52 -10.82 -6.23 7.87
CA ASP A 52 -11.30 -5.97 6.52
C ASP A 52 -11.31 -4.49 6.12
N ARG A 53 -10.76 -3.62 6.97
CA ARG A 53 -10.67 -2.18 6.68
C ARG A 53 -9.41 -1.57 7.26
N TYR A 54 -8.93 -0.52 6.62
CA TYR A 54 -7.81 0.25 7.12
C TYR A 54 -8.00 1.74 6.84
N GLU A 55 -7.30 2.55 7.65
CA GLU A 55 -7.11 3.97 7.40
C GLU A 55 -5.75 4.34 7.97
N ILE A 56 -4.91 4.99 7.17
CA ILE A 56 -3.58 5.40 7.59
C ILE A 56 -3.70 6.51 8.63
N ASP A 57 -2.97 6.37 9.75
CA ASP A 57 -2.88 7.42 10.78
C ASP A 57 -2.37 8.71 10.12
N PRO A 58 -3.15 9.82 10.17
CA PRO A 58 -2.74 11.08 9.56
C PRO A 58 -1.40 11.62 10.08
N ARG A 59 -1.06 11.31 11.33
CA ARG A 59 0.23 11.74 11.92
C ARG A 59 1.39 10.99 11.26
N ASP A 60 1.22 9.71 11.00
CA ASP A 60 2.21 8.92 10.29
C ASP A 60 2.36 9.41 8.85
N HIS A 61 1.26 9.74 8.19
CA HIS A 61 1.28 10.26 6.82
C HIS A 61 2.09 11.57 6.75
N ILE A 62 1.84 12.50 7.67
CA ILE A 62 2.56 13.78 7.72
C ILE A 62 4.06 13.54 7.98
N ARG A 63 4.39 12.70 8.92
CA ARG A 63 5.78 12.37 9.25
C ARG A 63 6.52 11.77 8.05
N ILE A 64 5.90 10.81 7.39
CA ILE A 64 6.48 10.13 6.24
C ILE A 64 6.62 11.08 5.04
N GLN A 65 5.65 11.98 4.82
CA GLN A 65 5.77 13.00 3.78
C GLN A 65 6.98 13.89 4.00
N LYS A 66 7.23 14.28 5.25
CA LYS A 66 8.42 15.08 5.60
C LYS A 66 9.72 14.32 5.36
N GLU A 67 9.74 13.02 5.69
CA GLU A 67 10.89 12.16 5.40
C GLU A 67 11.15 12.08 3.89
N ALA A 68 10.11 11.88 3.10
CA ALA A 68 10.22 11.81 1.65
C ALA A 68 10.76 13.13 1.07
N ASP A 69 10.21 14.26 1.51
CA ASP A 69 10.65 15.58 1.07
C ASP A 69 12.14 15.80 1.37
N ALA A 70 12.59 15.40 2.57
CA ALA A 70 13.99 15.55 2.98
C ALA A 70 14.93 14.68 2.14
N MET A 71 14.46 13.57 1.59
CA MET A 71 15.23 12.66 0.73
C MET A 71 15.12 13.01 -0.75
N ASP A 72 14.34 14.01 -1.11
CA ASP A 72 13.96 14.33 -2.49
C ASP A 72 13.24 13.14 -3.16
N TYR A 73 12.36 12.51 -2.42
CA TYR A 73 11.54 11.38 -2.85
C TYR A 73 10.08 11.80 -3.00
N ASP A 74 9.36 11.04 -3.84
CA ASP A 74 7.89 11.14 -3.94
C ASP A 74 7.24 10.06 -3.09
N ILE A 75 6.03 10.34 -2.61
CA ILE A 75 5.11 9.28 -2.26
C ILE A 75 4.57 8.74 -3.59
N VAL A 76 4.96 7.52 -3.95
CA VAL A 76 4.52 6.86 -5.18
C VAL A 76 3.11 6.30 -5.00
N GLY A 77 2.81 5.81 -3.80
CA GLY A 77 1.50 5.25 -3.51
C GLY A 77 1.42 4.66 -2.11
N TYR A 78 0.43 3.82 -1.94
CA TYR A 78 0.05 3.24 -0.65
C TYR A 78 -0.10 1.74 -0.77
N TYR A 79 0.15 1.02 0.32
CA TYR A 79 -0.09 -0.42 0.33
C TYR A 79 -0.93 -0.82 1.54
N HIS A 80 -1.64 -1.92 1.41
CA HIS A 80 -2.32 -2.56 2.53
C HIS A 80 -2.45 -4.07 2.27
N SER A 81 -2.76 -4.82 3.33
CA SER A 81 -2.94 -6.26 3.23
C SER A 81 -4.42 -6.64 3.23
N HIS A 82 -4.73 -7.77 2.59
CA HIS A 82 -6.03 -8.44 2.65
C HIS A 82 -5.85 -9.78 3.38
N PRO A 83 -6.12 -9.84 4.70
CA PRO A 83 -6.04 -11.10 5.44
C PRO A 83 -7.11 -12.08 4.95
N ASP A 84 -6.67 -13.24 4.46
CA ASP A 84 -7.51 -14.33 3.96
C ASP A 84 -8.48 -13.94 2.83
N HIS A 85 -8.14 -12.87 2.08
CA HIS A 85 -8.88 -12.43 0.91
C HIS A 85 -7.92 -12.25 -0.28
N PRO A 86 -8.43 -12.36 -1.52
CA PRO A 86 -7.60 -12.13 -2.70
C PRO A 86 -7.06 -10.69 -2.76
N ALA A 87 -5.94 -10.53 -3.48
CA ALA A 87 -5.33 -9.20 -3.72
C ALA A 87 -6.11 -8.42 -4.79
N GLN A 88 -7.40 -8.23 -4.54
CA GLN A 88 -8.34 -7.50 -5.39
C GLN A 88 -8.92 -6.34 -4.60
N ALA A 89 -9.07 -5.18 -5.24
CA ALA A 89 -9.60 -4.01 -4.56
C ALA A 89 -11.04 -4.24 -4.09
N SER A 90 -11.31 -3.95 -2.83
CA SER A 90 -12.65 -3.97 -2.28
C SER A 90 -13.38 -2.68 -2.67
N ARG A 91 -14.70 -2.66 -2.45
CA ARG A 91 -15.49 -1.43 -2.64
C ARG A 91 -14.99 -0.32 -1.72
N PHE A 92 -14.66 -0.67 -0.47
CA PHE A 92 -14.11 0.28 0.50
C PHE A 92 -12.79 0.86 0.01
N ASP A 93 -11.88 0.03 -0.53
CA ASP A 93 -10.61 0.47 -1.08
C ASP A 93 -10.83 1.46 -2.23
N THR A 94 -11.73 1.09 -3.16
CA THR A 94 -12.02 1.90 -4.35
C THR A 94 -12.60 3.26 -3.98
N GLU A 95 -13.57 3.28 -3.07
CA GLU A 95 -14.26 4.53 -2.67
C GLU A 95 -13.30 5.54 -2.02
N ARG A 96 -12.18 5.09 -1.47
CA ARG A 96 -11.20 5.94 -0.77
C ARG A 96 -9.98 6.27 -1.63
N ALA A 97 -9.94 5.79 -2.87
CA ALA A 97 -8.78 5.97 -3.73
C ALA A 97 -8.70 7.36 -4.33
N TRP A 98 -7.48 7.87 -4.46
CA TRP A 98 -7.17 9.12 -5.14
C TRP A 98 -6.40 8.85 -6.43
N PRO A 99 -6.65 9.62 -7.51
CA PRO A 99 -5.83 9.51 -8.71
C PRO A 99 -4.42 10.02 -8.45
N GLY A 100 -3.48 9.55 -9.27
CA GLY A 100 -2.08 9.99 -9.16
C GLY A 100 -1.22 9.13 -8.24
N TYR A 101 -1.80 8.15 -7.55
CA TYR A 101 -1.08 7.23 -6.67
C TYR A 101 -1.33 5.79 -7.08
N VAL A 102 -0.35 4.94 -6.82
CA VAL A 102 -0.50 3.49 -7.03
C VAL A 102 -0.88 2.85 -5.71
N TYR A 103 -1.86 1.95 -5.75
CA TYR A 103 -2.31 1.19 -4.58
C TYR A 103 -1.91 -0.26 -4.75
N LEU A 104 -1.09 -0.75 -3.83
CA LEU A 104 -0.64 -2.14 -3.82
C LEU A 104 -1.37 -2.90 -2.73
N ILE A 105 -1.99 -4.02 -3.11
CA ILE A 105 -2.69 -4.91 -2.19
C ILE A 105 -1.92 -6.22 -2.12
N VAL A 106 -1.57 -6.65 -0.91
CA VAL A 106 -0.93 -7.95 -0.69
C VAL A 106 -1.91 -8.88 0.00
N SER A 107 -2.11 -10.07 -0.58
CA SER A 107 -2.95 -11.11 0.02
C SER A 107 -2.13 -11.93 1.02
N ILE A 108 -2.63 -12.03 2.24
CA ILE A 108 -2.01 -12.82 3.31
C ILE A 108 -2.96 -13.95 3.67
N GLN A 109 -2.62 -15.19 3.32
CA GLN A 109 -3.45 -16.37 3.57
C GLN A 109 -2.87 -17.17 4.72
N GLU A 110 -3.62 -17.32 5.79
CA GLU A 110 -3.17 -18.03 7.00
C GLU A 110 -1.79 -17.55 7.48
N GLY A 111 -1.57 -16.22 7.42
CA GLY A 111 -0.32 -15.60 7.86
C GLY A 111 0.80 -15.61 6.83
N LYS A 112 0.56 -16.07 5.59
CA LYS A 112 1.59 -16.16 4.55
C LYS A 112 1.24 -15.29 3.34
N PRO A 113 2.19 -14.49 2.81
CA PRO A 113 1.95 -13.72 1.58
C PRO A 113 1.87 -14.67 0.38
N VAL A 114 0.79 -14.57 -0.40
CA VAL A 114 0.53 -15.46 -1.54
C VAL A 114 0.36 -14.72 -2.86
N ASP A 115 0.03 -13.43 -2.85
CA ASP A 115 -0.19 -12.66 -4.06
C ASP A 115 -0.07 -11.16 -3.79
N ALA A 116 0.21 -10.37 -4.82
CA ALA A 116 0.26 -8.92 -4.75
C ALA A 116 -0.15 -8.32 -6.09
N ASN A 117 -1.02 -7.31 -6.06
CA ASN A 117 -1.48 -6.60 -7.25
C ASN A 117 -1.52 -5.11 -7.02
N CYS A 118 -1.34 -4.35 -8.10
CA CYS A 118 -1.39 -2.88 -8.08
C CYS A 118 -2.57 -2.36 -8.86
N PHE A 119 -3.07 -1.20 -8.43
CA PHE A 119 -4.22 -0.52 -9.03
C PHE A 119 -3.99 0.99 -9.05
N VAL A 120 -4.58 1.65 -10.04
CA VAL A 120 -4.63 3.12 -10.10
C VAL A 120 -6.08 3.54 -10.29
N ALA A 121 -6.46 4.66 -9.68
CA ALA A 121 -7.82 5.20 -9.78
C ALA A 121 -7.89 6.21 -10.93
N ASP A 122 -8.99 6.18 -11.71
CA ASP A 122 -9.24 7.17 -12.77
C ASP A 122 -9.54 8.55 -12.19
N LYS A 123 -10.24 8.58 -11.05
CA LYS A 123 -10.65 9.79 -10.36
C LYS A 123 -10.88 9.47 -8.88
N ASP A 124 -11.20 10.49 -8.08
CA ASP A 124 -11.56 10.28 -6.67
C ASP A 124 -12.69 9.26 -6.58
N GLY A 125 -12.48 8.22 -5.77
CA GLY A 125 -13.46 7.17 -5.58
C GLY A 125 -13.48 6.10 -6.67
N GLY A 126 -12.51 6.09 -7.55
CA GLY A 126 -12.38 5.05 -8.58
C GLY A 126 -13.02 5.39 -9.92
N PRO A 127 -13.25 4.41 -10.79
CA PRO A 127 -12.90 2.99 -10.59
C PRO A 127 -11.40 2.74 -10.56
N PHE A 128 -11.01 1.60 -10.00
CA PHE A 128 -9.63 1.13 -10.07
C PHE A 128 -9.38 0.38 -11.37
N ASN A 129 -8.22 0.64 -11.96
CA ASN A 129 -7.71 -0.11 -13.10
C ASN A 129 -6.47 -0.86 -12.67
N PRO A 130 -6.26 -2.10 -13.14
CA PRO A 130 -5.03 -2.83 -12.86
C PRO A 130 -3.80 -2.08 -13.38
N GLU A 131 -2.75 -2.06 -12.58
CA GLU A 131 -1.45 -1.51 -12.93
C GLU A 131 -0.43 -2.63 -12.89
N PRO A 132 0.37 -2.84 -13.95
CA PRO A 132 1.40 -3.89 -13.92
C PRO A 132 2.36 -3.69 -12.75
N LEU A 133 2.67 -4.79 -12.04
CA LEU A 133 3.67 -4.79 -10.97
C LEU A 133 4.91 -5.53 -11.45
N VAL A 134 6.02 -4.81 -11.54
CA VAL A 134 7.30 -5.35 -12.00
C VAL A 134 8.30 -5.25 -10.86
N VAL A 135 8.80 -6.41 -10.41
CA VAL A 135 9.86 -6.47 -9.40
C VAL A 135 11.20 -6.33 -10.11
N ALA A 136 11.92 -5.29 -9.76
CA ALA A 136 13.16 -4.94 -10.47
C ALA A 136 14.33 -4.67 -9.52
#